data_542c7143c591b55d6c542914dc85e898
#
_entry.id   542c7143c591b55d6c542914dc85e898
#
_cell.length_a   1.000
_cell.length_b   1.000
_cell.length_c   1.000
_cell.angle_alpha   90.00
_cell.angle_beta   90.00
_cell.angle_gamma   90.00
#
_symmetry.space_group_name_H-M   'P 1'
#
loop_
_entity.id
_entity.type
_entity.pdbx_description
1 polymer ?
#
loop_
_entity_poly.entity_id
_entity_poly.type
_entity_poly.pdbx_seq_one_letter_code
_entity_poly.pdbx_strand_id
1 'polypeptide(L)'
;MDEFRFEVKIPIPMTQAQRFQVWLKTHPLLFSTHYAPRVVNSLYLDSCDLAMYETNLNGISQRKKNRIRWYGDIDNGSRAKLEFKLKKSGKGRKIIFDAPLDLQQENSSWRTVLRDCYNQLPEEARIILGNGVMPVLICSYSREYYLSACQKIRATIDSNIVVYDQRYSDRPNLIQSQPLGQYYLLELKAAGDFENELSDLMGTCPMIASRHSKYVTGIRKLIWK
;
A
#
# COMPACT_ATOMS: atom_id res chain seq x y z
N MET A 1 18.70 11.92 -2.29
CA MET A 1 17.72 12.96 -2.67
C MET A 1 16.41 12.24 -2.96
N ASP A 2 15.33 12.52 -2.20
CA ASP A 2 14.00 11.97 -2.52
C ASP A 2 13.52 12.67 -3.80
N GLU A 3 13.64 11.99 -4.94
CA GLU A 3 13.06 12.44 -6.19
C GLU A 3 11.55 12.62 -5.99
N PHE A 4 11.05 13.82 -6.24
CA PHE A 4 9.62 14.07 -6.35
C PHE A 4 9.07 13.18 -7.46
N ARG A 5 8.19 12.24 -7.11
CA ARG A 5 7.56 11.34 -8.07
C ARG A 5 6.08 11.67 -8.14
N PHE A 6 5.62 11.93 -9.35
CA PHE A 6 4.20 11.97 -9.61
C PHE A 6 3.62 10.57 -9.46
N GLU A 7 2.51 10.47 -8.76
CA GLU A 7 1.82 9.20 -8.48
C GLU A 7 0.34 9.37 -8.81
N VAL A 8 -0.14 8.59 -9.79
CA VAL A 8 -1.55 8.54 -10.19
C VAL A 8 -2.10 7.17 -9.87
N LYS A 9 -3.34 7.11 -9.37
CA LYS A 9 -4.05 5.86 -9.07
C LYS A 9 -5.35 5.80 -9.82
N ILE A 10 -5.63 4.62 -10.36
CA ILE A 10 -6.81 4.38 -11.18
C ILE A 10 -7.41 3.05 -10.76
N PRO A 11 -8.56 3.04 -10.07
CA PRO A 11 -9.34 1.83 -9.89
C PRO A 11 -10.00 1.45 -11.21
N ILE A 12 -9.79 0.20 -11.64
CA ILE A 12 -10.28 -0.33 -12.92
C ILE A 12 -11.30 -1.41 -12.59
N PRO A 13 -12.59 -1.20 -12.85
CA PRO A 13 -13.60 -2.24 -12.66
C PRO A 13 -13.24 -3.53 -13.42
N MET A 14 -13.52 -4.69 -12.84
CA MET A 14 -13.22 -5.98 -13.51
C MET A 14 -13.90 -6.10 -14.87
N THR A 15 -15.06 -5.48 -15.05
CA THR A 15 -15.77 -5.40 -16.35
C THR A 15 -14.98 -4.68 -17.45
N GLN A 16 -14.00 -3.87 -17.08
CA GLN A 16 -13.15 -3.11 -18.01
C GLN A 16 -11.72 -3.62 -18.07
N ALA A 17 -11.42 -4.72 -17.40
CA ALA A 17 -10.08 -5.29 -17.29
C ALA A 17 -9.47 -5.60 -18.66
N GLN A 18 -10.24 -6.20 -19.58
CA GLN A 18 -9.75 -6.54 -20.92
C GLN A 18 -9.38 -5.28 -21.72
N ARG A 19 -10.23 -4.25 -21.72
CA ARG A 19 -9.97 -2.97 -22.38
C ARG A 19 -8.70 -2.31 -21.84
N PHE A 20 -8.52 -2.34 -20.53
CA PHE A 20 -7.33 -1.82 -19.87
C PHE A 20 -6.07 -2.61 -20.25
N GLN A 21 -6.12 -3.94 -20.25
CA GLN A 21 -4.98 -4.78 -20.61
C GLN A 21 -4.53 -4.54 -22.05
N VAL A 22 -5.48 -4.39 -22.99
CA VAL A 22 -5.18 -4.03 -24.37
C VAL A 22 -4.48 -2.67 -24.41
N TRP A 23 -5.06 -1.64 -23.77
CA TRP A 23 -4.47 -0.31 -23.73
C TRP A 23 -3.03 -0.33 -23.19
N LEU A 24 -2.77 -1.02 -22.08
CA LEU A 24 -1.42 -1.08 -21.48
C LEU A 24 -0.42 -1.77 -22.42
N LYS A 25 -0.81 -2.86 -23.08
CA LYS A 25 0.06 -3.64 -23.96
C LYS A 25 0.34 -2.96 -25.30
N THR A 26 -0.61 -2.16 -25.80
CA THR A 26 -0.50 -1.48 -27.10
C THR A 26 -0.07 -0.01 -26.97
N HIS A 27 0.17 0.46 -25.74
CA HIS A 27 0.54 1.86 -25.51
C HIS A 27 1.91 2.19 -26.13
N PRO A 28 2.08 3.36 -26.80
CA PRO A 28 3.35 3.76 -27.42
C PRO A 28 4.57 3.78 -26.49
N LEU A 29 4.37 3.90 -25.19
CA LEU A 29 5.45 3.80 -24.17
C LEU A 29 5.98 2.37 -24.00
N LEU A 30 5.41 1.36 -24.68
CA LEU A 30 5.88 -0.03 -24.73
C LEU A 30 6.17 -0.60 -23.34
N PHE A 31 5.13 -0.72 -22.51
CA PHE A 31 5.26 -1.31 -21.20
C PHE A 31 5.60 -2.80 -21.26
N SER A 32 6.68 -3.18 -20.60
CA SER A 32 7.12 -4.58 -20.44
C SER A 32 7.09 -4.99 -18.96
N THR A 33 6.97 -6.30 -18.70
CA THR A 33 7.08 -6.85 -17.36
C THR A 33 8.45 -6.55 -16.77
N HIS A 34 8.48 -5.92 -15.60
CA HIS A 34 9.72 -5.51 -14.94
C HIS A 34 10.19 -6.51 -13.87
N TYR A 35 9.26 -7.07 -13.12
CA TYR A 35 9.50 -8.12 -12.11
C TYR A 35 8.40 -9.17 -12.17
N ALA A 36 8.72 -10.37 -11.69
CA ALA A 36 7.71 -11.39 -11.46
C ALA A 36 6.61 -10.88 -10.52
N PRO A 37 5.35 -11.28 -10.72
CA PRO A 37 4.26 -10.96 -9.80
C PRO A 37 4.57 -11.41 -8.37
N ARG A 38 4.13 -10.62 -7.39
CA ARG A 38 4.32 -10.94 -5.96
C ARG A 38 3.05 -10.67 -5.17
N VAL A 39 2.84 -11.49 -4.15
CA VAL A 39 1.89 -11.15 -3.09
C VAL A 39 2.53 -10.09 -2.19
N VAL A 40 1.77 -9.06 -1.89
CA VAL A 40 2.19 -7.94 -1.04
C VAL A 40 1.25 -7.86 0.15
N ASN A 41 1.80 -8.00 1.35
CA ASN A 41 1.08 -7.86 2.61
C ASN A 41 1.47 -6.54 3.28
N SER A 42 0.52 -5.86 3.90
CA SER A 42 0.76 -4.60 4.59
C SER A 42 -0.11 -4.53 5.84
N LEU A 43 0.52 -4.63 7.01
CA LEU A 43 -0.09 -4.35 8.31
C LEU A 43 -0.07 -2.84 8.55
N TYR A 44 -1.22 -2.23 8.65
CA TYR A 44 -1.35 -0.82 9.01
C TYR A 44 -1.46 -0.67 10.52
N LEU A 45 -0.70 0.29 11.05
CA LEU A 45 -0.67 0.65 12.47
C LEU A 45 -1.27 2.04 12.62
N ASP A 46 -2.25 2.16 13.52
CA ASP A 46 -2.91 3.43 13.86
C ASP A 46 -3.19 3.50 15.36
N SER A 47 -3.63 4.65 15.84
CA SER A 47 -4.15 4.79 17.20
C SER A 47 -5.52 4.11 17.36
N CYS A 48 -5.95 3.90 18.60
CA CYS A 48 -7.24 3.25 18.89
C CYS A 48 -8.45 4.04 18.36
N ASP A 49 -8.32 5.37 18.26
CA ASP A 49 -9.32 6.28 17.69
C ASP A 49 -9.19 6.47 16.16
N LEU A 50 -8.28 5.73 15.50
CA LEU A 50 -8.04 5.80 14.07
C LEU A 50 -7.65 7.20 13.57
N ALA A 51 -6.86 7.97 14.33
CA ALA A 51 -6.47 9.34 13.99
C ALA A 51 -5.75 9.45 12.63
N MET A 52 -4.92 8.46 12.26
CA MET A 52 -4.30 8.45 10.93
C MET A 52 -5.30 8.16 9.81
N TYR A 53 -6.30 7.31 10.05
CA TYR A 53 -7.39 7.08 9.11
C TYR A 53 -8.14 8.40 8.85
N GLU A 54 -8.58 9.09 9.91
CA GLU A 54 -9.33 10.35 9.81
C GLU A 54 -8.54 11.44 9.07
N THR A 55 -7.28 11.66 9.42
CA THR A 55 -6.43 12.65 8.75
C THR A 55 -6.22 12.33 7.27
N ASN A 56 -6.15 11.04 6.91
CA ASN A 56 -6.01 10.61 5.52
C ASN A 56 -7.33 10.66 4.73
N LEU A 57 -8.47 10.35 5.37
CA LEU A 57 -9.81 10.45 4.80
C LEU A 57 -10.11 11.91 4.44
N ASN A 58 -9.92 12.81 5.39
CA ASN A 58 -10.19 14.24 5.24
C ASN A 58 -9.16 14.98 4.38
N GLY A 59 -8.06 14.29 3.99
CA GLY A 59 -7.04 14.86 3.12
C GLY A 59 -6.21 15.97 3.75
N ILE A 60 -6.10 15.98 5.10
CA ILE A 60 -5.34 16.98 5.84
C ILE A 60 -3.91 17.09 5.28
N SER A 61 -3.41 18.32 5.15
CA SER A 61 -2.13 18.60 4.49
C SER A 61 -0.94 17.93 5.19
N GLN A 62 -0.98 17.87 6.52
CA GLN A 62 0.02 17.15 7.33
C GLN A 62 -0.57 15.84 7.80
N ARG A 63 -0.09 14.73 7.23
CA ARG A 63 -0.57 13.40 7.56
C ARG A 63 0.51 12.35 7.45
N LYS A 64 0.36 11.26 8.20
CA LYS A 64 1.27 10.14 8.17
C LYS A 64 0.50 8.84 7.92
N LYS A 65 1.19 7.83 7.42
CA LYS A 65 0.75 6.42 7.38
C LYS A 65 1.89 5.57 7.85
N ASN A 66 1.61 4.70 8.81
CA ASN A 66 2.55 3.69 9.28
C ASN A 66 2.08 2.34 8.77
N ARG A 67 3.00 1.58 8.18
CA ARG A 67 2.71 0.20 7.81
C ARG A 67 3.95 -0.66 7.90
N ILE A 68 3.78 -1.91 8.28
CA ILE A 68 4.79 -2.94 8.13
C ILE A 68 4.43 -3.75 6.90
N ARG A 69 5.38 -3.88 5.96
CA ARG A 69 5.17 -4.54 4.67
C ARG A 69 6.08 -5.72 4.49
N TRP A 70 5.54 -6.83 3.97
CA TRP A 70 6.31 -7.99 3.53
C TRP A 70 5.75 -8.57 2.24
N TYR A 71 6.46 -9.55 1.68
CA TYR A 71 6.15 -10.19 0.41
C TYR A 71 6.04 -11.70 0.59
N GLY A 72 5.20 -12.36 -0.22
CA GLY A 72 4.96 -13.78 -0.17
C GLY A 72 3.84 -14.15 0.79
N ASP A 73 4.00 -15.22 1.55
CA ASP A 73 2.97 -15.77 2.41
C ASP A 73 2.56 -14.78 3.51
N ILE A 74 1.27 -14.80 3.83
CA ILE A 74 0.69 -13.81 4.75
C ILE A 74 1.25 -13.94 6.17
N ASP A 75 1.65 -15.13 6.57
CA ASP A 75 2.21 -15.45 7.89
C ASP A 75 3.73 -15.29 7.98
N ASN A 76 4.43 -15.10 6.85
CA ASN A 76 5.88 -14.99 6.80
C ASN A 76 6.36 -13.52 6.77
N GLY A 77 6.34 -12.88 7.93
CA GLY A 77 6.82 -11.51 8.10
C GLY A 77 8.32 -11.36 8.41
N SER A 78 9.13 -12.39 8.28
CA SER A 78 10.55 -12.39 8.69
C SER A 78 11.41 -11.31 8.02
N ARG A 79 11.08 -10.90 6.79
CA ARG A 79 11.75 -9.83 6.03
C ARG A 79 10.91 -8.57 5.89
N ALA A 80 10.01 -8.33 6.85
CA ALA A 80 9.14 -7.18 6.81
C ALA A 80 9.90 -5.85 7.02
N LYS A 81 9.33 -4.80 6.49
CA LYS A 81 9.86 -3.43 6.56
C LYS A 81 8.79 -2.50 7.14
N LEU A 82 9.15 -1.72 8.14
CA LEU A 82 8.34 -0.60 8.62
C LEU A 82 8.52 0.58 7.68
N GLU A 83 7.41 1.04 7.12
CA GLU A 83 7.38 2.16 6.18
C GLU A 83 6.54 3.31 6.75
N PHE A 84 7.16 4.47 6.89
CA PHE A 84 6.47 5.73 7.17
C PHE A 84 6.26 6.50 5.88
N LYS A 85 5.01 6.79 5.54
CA LYS A 85 4.68 7.72 4.46
C LYS A 85 4.19 9.02 5.08
N LEU A 86 5.08 10.01 5.13
CA LEU A 86 4.82 11.34 5.65
C LEU A 86 4.40 12.24 4.50
N LYS A 87 3.41 13.09 4.70
CA LYS A 87 3.01 14.13 3.74
C LYS A 87 2.83 15.45 4.49
N LYS A 88 3.44 16.52 3.96
CA LYS A 88 3.31 17.88 4.48
C LYS A 88 3.24 18.86 3.31
N SER A 89 2.17 19.65 3.23
CA SER A 89 1.98 20.68 2.19
C SER A 89 2.28 20.19 0.76
N GLY A 90 1.68 19.05 0.38
CA GLY A 90 1.88 18.44 -0.94
C GLY A 90 3.12 17.57 -1.08
N LYS A 91 4.19 17.86 -0.35
CA LYS A 91 5.46 17.09 -0.38
C LYS A 91 5.34 15.79 0.40
N GLY A 92 5.87 14.69 -0.15
CA GLY A 92 5.86 13.37 0.48
C GLY A 92 7.27 12.87 0.77
N ARG A 93 7.49 12.32 1.97
CA ARG A 93 8.73 11.60 2.33
C ARG A 93 8.38 10.18 2.72
N LYS A 94 9.21 9.22 2.31
CA LYS A 94 9.14 7.83 2.71
C LYS A 94 10.40 7.46 3.49
N ILE A 95 10.20 6.89 4.69
CA ILE A 95 11.28 6.38 5.53
C ILE A 95 11.03 4.88 5.74
N ILE A 96 12.09 4.07 5.71
CA ILE A 96 11.98 2.61 5.76
C ILE A 96 13.01 2.08 6.76
N PHE A 97 12.56 1.13 7.60
CA PHE A 97 13.41 0.38 8.53
C PHE A 97 13.10 -1.11 8.42
N ASP A 98 14.05 -1.96 8.80
CA ASP A 98 13.78 -3.37 9.00
C ASP A 98 12.87 -3.55 10.22
N ALA A 99 11.86 -4.42 10.08
CA ALA A 99 10.86 -4.64 11.11
C ALA A 99 10.28 -6.06 10.99
N PRO A 100 11.07 -7.10 11.25
CA PRO A 100 10.61 -8.47 11.12
C PRO A 100 9.43 -8.73 12.05
N LEU A 101 8.44 -9.47 11.55
CA LEU A 101 7.26 -9.93 12.29
C LEU A 101 7.30 -11.45 12.37
N ASP A 102 7.21 -11.99 13.56
CA ASP A 102 6.96 -13.41 13.78
C ASP A 102 5.45 -13.63 13.90
N LEU A 103 4.82 -14.02 12.79
CA LEU A 103 3.39 -14.29 12.71
C LEU A 103 3.08 -15.80 12.75
N GLN A 104 4.12 -16.65 12.69
CA GLN A 104 3.97 -18.12 12.67
C GLN A 104 3.96 -18.73 14.08
N GLN A 105 4.36 -17.98 15.09
CA GLN A 105 4.39 -18.46 16.47
C GLN A 105 2.96 -18.78 16.94
N GLU A 106 2.69 -20.04 17.20
CA GLU A 106 1.40 -20.49 17.71
C GLU A 106 1.01 -19.74 18.99
N ASN A 107 -0.22 -19.27 19.02
CA ASN A 107 -0.79 -18.53 20.16
C ASN A 107 -0.18 -17.16 20.48
N SER A 108 0.65 -16.59 19.61
CA SER A 108 1.18 -15.23 19.84
C SER A 108 0.09 -14.18 19.80
N SER A 109 0.08 -13.32 20.82
CA SER A 109 -0.75 -12.12 20.83
C SER A 109 -0.11 -11.00 20.01
N TRP A 110 -0.92 -10.08 19.49
CA TRP A 110 -0.42 -8.85 18.88
C TRP A 110 0.54 -8.08 19.80
N ARG A 111 0.27 -8.11 21.10
CA ARG A 111 1.14 -7.49 22.10
C ARG A 111 2.55 -8.09 22.09
N THR A 112 2.67 -9.41 21.98
CA THR A 112 3.97 -10.09 21.91
C THR A 112 4.67 -9.80 20.57
N VAL A 113 3.97 -10.02 19.45
CA VAL A 113 4.51 -9.79 18.10
C VAL A 113 5.02 -8.37 17.92
N LEU A 114 4.24 -7.37 18.33
CA LEU A 114 4.64 -5.97 18.16
C LEU A 114 5.72 -5.56 19.14
N ARG A 115 5.72 -6.05 20.38
CA ARG A 115 6.79 -5.79 21.34
C ARG A 115 8.13 -6.31 20.82
N ASP A 116 8.15 -7.53 20.30
CA ASP A 116 9.37 -8.16 19.82
C ASP A 116 9.89 -7.48 18.54
N CYS A 117 8.99 -7.08 17.65
CA CYS A 117 9.30 -6.22 16.51
C CYS A 117 9.84 -4.85 16.99
N TYR A 118 9.16 -4.17 17.91
CA TYR A 118 9.54 -2.84 18.43
C TYR A 118 10.93 -2.86 19.07
N ASN A 119 11.28 -3.90 19.80
CA ASN A 119 12.61 -4.05 20.43
C ASN A 119 13.74 -4.13 19.41
N GLN A 120 13.46 -4.59 18.20
CA GLN A 120 14.43 -4.68 17.11
C GLN A 120 14.53 -3.39 16.28
N LEU A 121 13.60 -2.44 16.45
CA LEU A 121 13.62 -1.17 15.72
C LEU A 121 14.73 -0.25 16.26
N PRO A 122 15.42 0.50 15.38
CA PRO A 122 16.31 1.56 15.82
C PRO A 122 15.53 2.69 16.52
N GLU A 123 16.20 3.46 17.36
CA GLU A 123 15.59 4.54 18.14
C GLU A 123 14.82 5.54 17.27
N GLU A 124 15.41 5.95 16.14
CA GLU A 124 14.75 6.85 15.19
C GLU A 124 13.38 6.31 14.74
N ALA A 125 13.30 5.01 14.41
CA ALA A 125 12.05 4.39 13.98
C ALA A 125 11.01 4.39 15.10
N ARG A 126 11.43 4.13 16.35
CA ARG A 126 10.57 4.14 17.53
C ARG A 126 10.02 5.54 17.82
N ILE A 127 10.85 6.57 17.71
CA ILE A 127 10.45 7.98 17.86
C ILE A 127 9.40 8.36 16.80
N ILE A 128 9.65 8.02 15.52
CA ILE A 128 8.71 8.34 14.43
C ILE A 128 7.41 7.56 14.58
N LEU A 129 7.46 6.29 15.00
CA LEU A 129 6.28 5.46 15.22
C LEU A 129 5.39 6.07 16.30
N GLY A 130 6.00 6.51 17.39
CA GLY A 130 5.31 7.03 18.56
C GLY A 130 4.69 5.92 19.41
N ASN A 131 4.07 6.32 20.49
CA ASN A 131 3.39 5.41 21.41
C ASN A 131 1.90 5.24 21.07
N GLY A 132 1.29 4.17 21.56
CA GLY A 132 -0.16 3.95 21.44
C GLY A 132 -0.64 3.51 20.06
N VAL A 133 0.25 3.11 19.17
CA VAL A 133 -0.16 2.50 17.89
C VAL A 133 -0.47 1.03 18.06
N MET A 134 -1.52 0.58 17.38
CA MET A 134 -1.99 -0.80 17.38
C MET A 134 -2.21 -1.32 15.96
N PRO A 135 -2.24 -2.64 15.76
CA PRO A 135 -2.57 -3.22 14.47
C PRO A 135 -4.05 -2.99 14.18
N VAL A 136 -4.37 -2.44 13.02
CA VAL A 136 -5.77 -2.14 12.68
C VAL A 136 -6.24 -2.89 11.45
N LEU A 137 -5.35 -3.14 10.48
CA LEU A 137 -5.71 -3.73 9.20
C LEU A 137 -4.50 -4.41 8.56
N ILE A 138 -4.65 -5.68 8.14
CA ILE A 138 -3.77 -6.26 7.13
C ILE A 138 -4.46 -6.15 5.77
N CYS A 139 -3.74 -5.64 4.77
CA CYS A 139 -4.17 -5.63 3.39
C CYS A 139 -3.22 -6.50 2.57
N SER A 140 -3.77 -7.53 1.91
CA SER A 140 -3.04 -8.44 1.04
C SER A 140 -3.54 -8.33 -0.39
N TYR A 141 -2.64 -8.41 -1.37
CA TYR A 141 -2.96 -8.34 -2.80
C TYR A 141 -1.83 -8.88 -3.67
N SER A 142 -2.16 -9.34 -4.86
CA SER A 142 -1.18 -9.68 -5.90
C SER A 142 -0.78 -8.42 -6.65
N ARG A 143 0.53 -8.25 -6.92
CA ARG A 143 1.06 -7.10 -7.66
C ARG A 143 1.88 -7.52 -8.86
N GLU A 144 1.52 -7.00 -10.00
CA GLU A 144 2.30 -7.04 -11.24
C GLU A 144 3.07 -5.73 -11.42
N TYR A 145 4.23 -5.83 -12.09
CA TYR A 145 5.17 -4.71 -12.26
C TYR A 145 5.49 -4.51 -13.72
N TYR A 146 5.31 -3.30 -14.20
CA TYR A 146 5.61 -2.91 -15.57
C TYR A 146 6.50 -1.67 -15.59
N LEU A 147 7.34 -1.58 -16.63
CA LEU A 147 8.23 -0.47 -16.88
C LEU A 147 8.10 -0.05 -18.34
N SER A 148 8.02 1.26 -18.58
CA SER A 148 8.05 1.81 -19.94
C SER A 148 9.41 1.59 -20.59
N ALA A 149 9.48 1.55 -21.94
CA ALA A 149 10.72 1.38 -22.68
C ALA A 149 11.77 2.47 -22.34
N CYS A 150 11.34 3.69 -22.07
CA CYS A 150 12.23 4.76 -21.61
C CYS A 150 12.70 4.61 -20.16
N GLN A 151 12.22 3.59 -19.40
CA GLN A 151 12.52 3.29 -18.00
C GLN A 151 12.16 4.38 -16.99
N LYS A 152 11.39 5.38 -17.37
CA LYS A 152 11.05 6.55 -16.53
C LYS A 152 9.65 6.47 -15.93
N ILE A 153 8.75 5.67 -16.51
CA ILE A 153 7.40 5.49 -16.00
C ILE A 153 7.22 4.03 -15.57
N ARG A 154 6.84 3.86 -14.32
CA ARG A 154 6.50 2.56 -13.73
C ARG A 154 5.00 2.43 -13.60
N ALA A 155 4.48 1.29 -14.02
CA ALA A 155 3.10 0.91 -13.76
C ALA A 155 3.06 -0.32 -12.85
N THR A 156 2.19 -0.31 -11.85
CA THR A 156 1.89 -1.51 -11.05
C THR A 156 0.39 -1.76 -11.08
N ILE A 157 0.01 -3.03 -11.18
CA ILE A 157 -1.38 -3.48 -11.15
C ILE A 157 -1.57 -4.34 -9.92
N ASP A 158 -2.43 -3.91 -9.03
CA ASP A 158 -2.81 -4.67 -7.85
C ASP A 158 -4.17 -5.35 -8.09
N SER A 159 -4.22 -6.65 -7.84
CA SER A 159 -5.41 -7.49 -8.00
C SER A 159 -5.66 -8.31 -6.74
N ASN A 160 -6.85 -8.92 -6.64
CA ASN A 160 -7.24 -9.78 -5.51
C ASN A 160 -7.01 -9.10 -4.16
N ILE A 161 -7.43 -7.83 -4.06
CA ILE A 161 -7.18 -7.02 -2.87
C ILE A 161 -8.14 -7.45 -1.78
N VAL A 162 -7.61 -8.01 -0.70
CA VAL A 162 -8.37 -8.40 0.49
C VAL A 162 -7.86 -7.70 1.74
N VAL A 163 -8.73 -7.59 2.73
CA VAL A 163 -8.42 -6.98 4.00
C VAL A 163 -8.82 -7.88 5.16
N TYR A 164 -8.00 -7.89 6.21
CA TYR A 164 -8.19 -8.65 7.44
C TYR A 164 -8.28 -7.65 8.59
N ASP A 165 -9.40 -7.66 9.32
CA ASP A 165 -9.60 -6.79 10.48
C ASP A 165 -8.72 -7.25 11.66
N GLN A 166 -7.93 -6.33 12.23
CA GLN A 166 -7.07 -6.62 13.37
C GLN A 166 -7.53 -5.91 14.65
N ARG A 167 -8.56 -5.06 14.59
CA ARG A 167 -8.93 -4.14 15.68
C ARG A 167 -9.52 -4.83 16.90
N TYR A 168 -10.17 -5.97 16.71
CA TYR A 168 -10.95 -6.66 17.73
C TYR A 168 -10.39 -8.04 18.06
N SER A 169 -9.16 -8.33 17.71
CA SER A 169 -8.50 -9.60 17.97
C SER A 169 -7.19 -9.40 18.73
N ASP A 170 -7.03 -10.13 19.82
CA ASP A 170 -5.75 -10.16 20.54
C ASP A 170 -4.64 -10.87 19.74
N ARG A 171 -5.02 -11.68 18.75
CA ARG A 171 -4.11 -12.44 17.89
C ARG A 171 -4.18 -11.97 16.45
N PRO A 172 -3.11 -12.16 15.67
CA PRO A 172 -3.16 -11.90 14.24
C PRO A 172 -4.30 -12.65 13.53
N ASN A 173 -5.26 -11.91 12.97
CA ASN A 173 -6.26 -12.48 12.09
C ASN A 173 -5.68 -12.61 10.67
N LEU A 174 -5.31 -13.83 10.29
CA LEU A 174 -4.77 -14.16 8.96
C LEU A 174 -5.74 -15.00 8.12
N ILE A 175 -6.93 -15.30 8.65
CA ILE A 175 -7.91 -16.24 8.06
C ILE A 175 -9.15 -15.50 7.56
N GLN A 176 -9.77 -14.68 8.41
CA GLN A 176 -11.03 -14.00 8.08
C GLN A 176 -10.77 -12.74 7.27
N SER A 177 -10.84 -12.85 5.95
CA SER A 177 -10.64 -11.73 5.03
C SER A 177 -11.95 -11.25 4.42
N GLN A 178 -11.93 -10.00 3.94
CA GLN A 178 -12.99 -9.41 3.11
C GLN A 178 -12.39 -8.83 1.83
N PRO A 179 -12.99 -9.07 0.65
CA PRO A 179 -12.54 -8.45 -0.58
C PRO A 179 -12.77 -6.93 -0.51
N LEU A 180 -11.77 -6.16 -0.91
CA LEU A 180 -11.86 -4.69 -0.90
C LEU A 180 -12.83 -4.18 -1.98
N GLY A 181 -12.93 -4.90 -3.09
CA GLY A 181 -13.84 -4.64 -4.19
C GLY A 181 -13.48 -5.48 -5.42
N GLN A 182 -14.35 -5.45 -6.42
CA GLN A 182 -14.14 -6.13 -7.71
C GLN A 182 -13.47 -5.18 -8.71
N TYR A 183 -12.21 -4.84 -8.46
CA TYR A 183 -11.43 -3.96 -9.32
C TYR A 183 -9.93 -4.27 -9.24
N TYR A 184 -9.21 -3.91 -10.29
CA TYR A 184 -7.75 -3.77 -10.27
C TYR A 184 -7.38 -2.35 -9.86
N LEU A 185 -6.26 -2.18 -9.21
CA LEU A 185 -5.74 -0.84 -8.91
C LEU A 185 -4.44 -0.62 -9.68
N LEU A 186 -4.51 0.20 -10.73
CA LEU A 186 -3.34 0.71 -11.42
C LEU A 186 -2.71 1.85 -10.60
N GLU A 187 -1.40 1.80 -10.45
CA GLU A 187 -0.60 2.90 -9.91
C GLU A 187 0.51 3.23 -10.89
N LEU A 188 0.47 4.44 -11.43
CA LEU A 188 1.50 4.99 -12.31
C LEU A 188 2.42 5.89 -11.50
N LYS A 189 3.74 5.78 -11.73
CA LYS A 189 4.75 6.64 -11.12
C LYS A 189 5.73 7.12 -12.17
N ALA A 190 5.96 8.43 -12.19
CA ALA A 190 6.97 9.05 -13.04
C ALA A 190 7.96 9.85 -12.19
N ALA A 191 9.19 10.00 -12.67
CA ALA A 191 10.15 10.96 -12.14
C ALA A 191 9.64 12.39 -12.35
N GLY A 192 10.13 13.36 -11.57
CA GLY A 192 9.61 14.72 -11.60
C GLY A 192 9.76 15.45 -12.96
N ASP A 193 10.74 15.05 -13.75
CA ASP A 193 11.00 15.56 -15.10
C ASP A 193 10.13 14.90 -16.19
N PHE A 194 9.26 13.93 -15.83
CA PHE A 194 8.37 13.19 -16.72
C PHE A 194 6.88 13.42 -16.41
N GLU A 195 6.52 14.60 -15.93
CA GLU A 195 5.13 14.96 -15.63
C GLU A 195 4.29 15.05 -16.91
N ASN A 196 4.85 15.64 -17.96
CA ASN A 196 4.15 15.81 -19.25
C ASN A 196 3.84 14.45 -19.88
N GLU A 197 4.81 13.53 -19.93
CA GLU A 197 4.62 12.18 -20.47
C GLU A 197 3.62 11.39 -19.64
N LEU A 198 3.59 11.58 -18.32
CA LEU A 198 2.57 10.98 -17.47
C LEU A 198 1.19 11.59 -17.75
N SER A 199 1.11 12.89 -18.02
CA SER A 199 -0.13 13.59 -18.40
C SER A 199 -0.65 13.08 -19.75
N ASP A 200 0.22 12.93 -20.74
CA ASP A 200 -0.10 12.38 -22.06
C ASP A 200 -0.59 10.92 -21.96
N LEU A 201 0.11 10.11 -21.15
CA LEU A 201 -0.31 8.75 -20.84
C LEU A 201 -1.71 8.73 -20.23
N MET A 202 -1.99 9.64 -19.31
CA MET A 202 -3.31 9.76 -18.69
C MET A 202 -4.38 10.21 -19.67
N GLY A 203 -4.06 11.07 -20.62
CA GLY A 203 -4.98 11.53 -21.68
C GLY A 203 -5.48 10.39 -22.59
N THR A 204 -4.68 9.33 -22.75
CA THR A 204 -5.07 8.14 -23.54
C THR A 204 -5.69 7.03 -22.69
N CYS A 205 -5.61 7.13 -21.36
CA CYS A 205 -6.11 6.09 -20.46
C CYS A 205 -7.64 6.01 -20.53
N PRO A 206 -8.22 4.84 -20.81
CA PRO A 206 -9.68 4.70 -20.92
C PRO A 206 -10.40 4.79 -19.56
N MET A 207 -9.67 5.07 -18.48
CA MET A 207 -10.16 5.11 -17.10
C MET A 207 -9.81 6.43 -16.44
N ILE A 208 -10.65 6.85 -15.49
CA ILE A 208 -10.47 8.12 -14.77
C ILE A 208 -9.64 7.89 -13.50
N ALA A 209 -8.62 8.73 -13.31
CA ALA A 209 -7.84 8.77 -12.09
C ALA A 209 -8.69 9.18 -10.89
N SER A 210 -8.48 8.56 -9.74
CA SER A 210 -9.16 8.94 -8.51
C SER A 210 -8.25 8.83 -7.29
N ARG A 211 -8.62 9.53 -6.22
CA ARG A 211 -7.93 9.35 -4.94
C ARG A 211 -8.26 7.95 -4.41
N HIS A 212 -7.24 7.12 -4.28
CA HIS A 212 -7.40 5.77 -3.75
C HIS A 212 -6.35 5.48 -2.67
N SER A 213 -6.81 4.92 -1.56
CA SER A 213 -5.94 4.44 -0.48
C SER A 213 -6.46 3.13 0.05
N LYS A 214 -5.74 2.02 -0.16
CA LYS A 214 -6.10 0.70 0.37
C LYS A 214 -6.40 0.75 1.87
N TYR A 215 -5.63 1.54 2.63
CA TYR A 215 -5.86 1.74 4.07
C TYR A 215 -7.24 2.36 4.34
N VAL A 216 -7.50 3.54 3.75
CA VAL A 216 -8.76 4.25 3.98
C VAL A 216 -9.95 3.44 3.47
N THR A 217 -9.85 2.87 2.26
CA THR A 217 -10.93 2.06 1.69
C THR A 217 -11.14 0.79 2.52
N GLY A 218 -10.06 0.16 3.02
CA GLY A 218 -10.13 -1.03 3.86
C GLY A 218 -10.81 -0.77 5.20
N ILE A 219 -10.43 0.27 5.91
CA ILE A 219 -11.08 0.65 7.17
C ILE A 219 -12.57 0.98 6.94
N ARG A 220 -12.90 1.75 5.90
CA ARG A 220 -14.31 2.01 5.55
C ARG A 220 -15.09 0.72 5.32
N LYS A 221 -14.52 -0.23 4.56
CA LYS A 221 -15.16 -1.52 4.29
C LYS A 221 -15.43 -2.33 5.56
N LEU A 222 -14.55 -2.21 6.58
CA LEU A 222 -14.68 -2.93 7.84
C LEU A 222 -15.61 -2.24 8.85
N ILE A 223 -15.75 -0.91 8.79
CA ILE A 223 -16.64 -0.14 9.67
C ILE A 223 -18.09 -0.21 9.17
N TRP A 224 -18.28 -0.06 7.87
CA TRP A 224 -19.60 -0.02 7.23
C TRP A 224 -19.91 -1.38 6.61
N LYS A 225 -20.24 -2.35 7.43
CA LYS A 225 -20.73 -3.66 7.01
C LYS A 225 -22.21 -3.64 6.71
#